data_ba42382d9705138927da30936b6d0d78
#
_entry.id   ba42382d9705138927da30936b6d0d78
#
_cell.length_a   1.000
_cell.length_b   1.000
_cell.length_c   1.000
_cell.angle_alpha   90.00
_cell.angle_beta   90.00
_cell.angle_gamma   90.00
#
_symmetry.space_group_name_H-M   'P 1'
#
loop_
_entity.id
_entity.type
_entity.pdbx_description
1 polymer ?
#
loop_
_entity_poly.entity_id
_entity_poly.type
_entity_poly.pdbx_seq_one_letter_code
_entity_poly.pdbx_strand_id
1 'polypeptide(L)'
;MRIGLIDVDGRHGKKKWGATVYPNVALGKIARWHTMQGDNVEWAQPTDLFDRHHYDIIYASKVFNFSHGIDFRQFSYDRLEKGGTGYDIHKRLPYEIDRLQPLYELFPWVPKNHAYGKLTEGCPNKCFWCVVPKKEGFIRPYMDIEEIAIEGRTHVVLMDNNILAAGDYAKEQLQKIIDLGLRIDFNQAMDARLVTPEYAELLGKV
;
A
#
# COMPACT_ATOMS: atom_id res chain seq x y z
N MET A 1 -12.30 -7.68 -19.29
CA MET A 1 -10.86 -7.68 -19.70
C MET A 1 -10.09 -8.69 -18.88
N ARG A 2 -8.91 -9.10 -19.35
CA ARG A 2 -7.94 -9.89 -18.58
C ARG A 2 -6.80 -8.99 -18.14
N ILE A 3 -6.64 -8.83 -16.83
CA ILE A 3 -5.71 -7.88 -16.22
C ILE A 3 -4.59 -8.65 -15.55
N GLY A 4 -3.35 -8.38 -15.98
CA GLY A 4 -2.16 -8.93 -15.38
C GLY A 4 -1.53 -7.98 -14.35
N LEU A 5 -1.11 -8.50 -13.20
CA LEU A 5 -0.42 -7.73 -12.17
C LEU A 5 1.03 -8.20 -12.03
N ILE A 6 1.96 -7.26 -11.86
CA ILE A 6 3.38 -7.55 -11.63
C ILE A 6 3.88 -6.69 -10.47
N ASP A 7 4.25 -7.33 -9.36
CA ASP A 7 4.99 -6.69 -8.28
C ASP A 7 6.49 -6.92 -8.49
N VAL A 8 7.19 -5.88 -8.96
CA VAL A 8 8.62 -5.96 -9.31
C VAL A 8 9.50 -6.21 -8.09
N ASP A 9 9.11 -5.70 -6.94
CA ASP A 9 9.86 -5.82 -5.69
C ASP A 9 9.42 -7.05 -4.87
N GLY A 10 8.16 -7.45 -5.03
CA GLY A 10 7.56 -8.60 -4.37
C GLY A 10 7.92 -9.91 -5.09
N ARG A 11 8.21 -10.95 -4.33
CA ARG A 11 8.39 -12.31 -4.86
C ARG A 11 7.20 -13.17 -4.47
N HIS A 12 5.99 -12.75 -4.81
CA HIS A 12 4.76 -13.55 -4.66
C HIS A 12 4.72 -14.36 -3.34
N GLY A 13 4.89 -13.68 -2.20
CA GLY A 13 4.80 -14.30 -0.88
C GLY A 13 5.99 -15.16 -0.43
N LYS A 14 7.08 -15.23 -1.18
CA LYS A 14 8.29 -15.92 -0.69
C LYS A 14 9.01 -15.07 0.34
N LYS A 15 9.01 -15.54 1.58
CA LYS A 15 9.82 -14.96 2.67
C LYS A 15 11.29 -14.98 2.28
N LYS A 16 11.94 -13.84 2.28
CA LYS A 16 13.38 -13.72 2.21
C LYS A 16 13.87 -13.39 3.63
N TRP A 17 14.64 -14.27 4.25
CA TRP A 17 15.25 -14.03 5.56
C TRP A 17 14.27 -13.77 6.71
N GLY A 18 13.13 -14.44 6.77
CA GLY A 18 12.13 -14.27 7.83
C GLY A 18 11.34 -12.95 7.80
N ALA A 19 11.56 -12.10 6.81
CA ALA A 19 10.83 -10.85 6.66
C ALA A 19 9.34 -11.09 6.37
N THR A 20 8.49 -10.31 6.97
CA THR A 20 7.08 -10.22 6.60
C THR A 20 6.99 -9.64 5.19
N VAL A 21 6.26 -10.31 4.31
CA VAL A 21 6.01 -9.79 2.97
C VAL A 21 4.74 -8.94 3.03
N TYR A 22 4.90 -7.64 2.86
CA TYR A 22 3.78 -6.72 2.79
C TYR A 22 3.05 -6.84 1.44
N PRO A 23 1.71 -6.71 1.42
CA PRO A 23 0.97 -6.64 0.17
C PRO A 23 1.33 -5.36 -0.58
N ASN A 24 1.38 -5.43 -1.90
CA ASN A 24 1.43 -4.24 -2.73
C ASN A 24 0.03 -3.60 -2.77
N VAL A 25 -0.20 -2.66 -1.85
CA VAL A 25 -1.50 -2.01 -1.66
C VAL A 25 -2.02 -1.36 -2.93
N ALA A 26 -1.13 -0.74 -3.72
CA ALA A 26 -1.53 -0.08 -4.97
C ALA A 26 -2.05 -1.09 -6.01
N LEU A 27 -1.35 -2.23 -6.18
CA LEU A 27 -1.84 -3.30 -7.06
C LEU A 27 -3.12 -3.94 -6.53
N GLY A 28 -3.25 -4.08 -5.21
CA GLY A 28 -4.47 -4.57 -4.58
C GLY A 28 -5.68 -3.66 -4.85
N LYS A 29 -5.50 -2.33 -4.82
CA LYS A 29 -6.53 -1.34 -5.14
C LYS A 29 -6.92 -1.38 -6.62
N ILE A 30 -5.94 -1.47 -7.52
CA ILE A 30 -6.17 -1.65 -8.97
C ILE A 30 -6.96 -2.93 -9.22
N ALA A 31 -6.58 -4.01 -8.56
CA ALA A 31 -7.28 -5.29 -8.67
C ALA A 31 -8.74 -5.18 -8.20
N ARG A 32 -9.00 -4.54 -7.07
CA ARG A 32 -10.36 -4.29 -6.58
C ARG A 32 -11.18 -3.52 -7.61
N TRP A 33 -10.60 -2.46 -8.16
CA TRP A 33 -11.26 -1.65 -9.19
C TRP A 33 -11.70 -2.49 -10.40
N HIS A 34 -10.77 -3.26 -10.96
CA HIS A 34 -11.06 -4.10 -12.13
C HIS A 34 -12.05 -5.22 -11.82
N THR A 35 -11.94 -5.85 -10.65
CA THR A 35 -12.90 -6.87 -10.20
C THR A 35 -14.32 -6.30 -10.10
N MET A 36 -14.47 -5.07 -9.62
CA MET A 36 -15.78 -4.37 -9.57
C MET A 36 -16.34 -4.09 -10.97
N GLN A 37 -15.49 -3.99 -12.00
CA GLN A 37 -15.91 -3.86 -13.41
C GLN A 37 -16.21 -5.22 -14.07
N GLY A 38 -16.06 -6.33 -13.35
CA GLY A 38 -16.23 -7.68 -13.89
C GLY A 38 -15.04 -8.20 -14.69
N ASP A 39 -13.87 -7.57 -14.56
CA ASP A 39 -12.66 -8.00 -15.22
C ASP A 39 -12.02 -9.19 -14.47
N ASN A 40 -11.31 -10.05 -15.21
CA ASN A 40 -10.51 -11.13 -14.63
C ASN A 40 -9.12 -10.61 -14.27
N VAL A 41 -8.76 -10.65 -12.97
CA VAL A 41 -7.50 -10.10 -12.46
C VAL A 41 -6.65 -11.22 -11.86
N GLU A 42 -5.40 -11.29 -12.29
CA GLU A 42 -4.45 -12.30 -11.80
C GLU A 42 -3.01 -11.79 -11.80
N TRP A 43 -2.13 -12.52 -11.12
CA TRP A 43 -0.70 -12.29 -11.24
C TRP A 43 -0.23 -12.72 -12.64
N ALA A 44 0.42 -11.80 -13.36
CA ALA A 44 0.84 -12.06 -14.73
C ALA A 44 1.87 -13.19 -14.82
N GLN A 45 1.62 -14.12 -15.72
CA GLN A 45 2.51 -15.23 -16.04
C GLN A 45 3.23 -14.95 -17.35
N PRO A 46 4.54 -15.28 -17.45
CA PRO A 46 5.25 -15.24 -18.73
C PRO A 46 4.60 -16.19 -19.73
N THR A 47 4.63 -15.81 -20.99
CA THR A 47 4.25 -16.71 -22.11
C THR A 47 5.25 -17.85 -22.23
N ASP A 48 4.76 -19.06 -22.40
CA ASP A 48 5.57 -20.22 -22.77
C ASP A 48 5.10 -20.85 -24.10
N LEU A 49 5.69 -21.98 -24.47
CA LEU A 49 5.38 -22.66 -25.73
C LEU A 49 3.96 -23.27 -25.74
N PHE A 50 3.43 -23.60 -24.56
CA PHE A 50 2.17 -24.36 -24.41
C PHE A 50 1.04 -23.49 -23.92
N ASP A 51 1.34 -22.43 -23.17
CA ASP A 51 0.37 -21.52 -22.58
C ASP A 51 0.65 -20.07 -22.97
N ARG A 52 -0.19 -19.56 -23.89
CA ARG A 52 -0.09 -18.19 -24.39
C ARG A 52 -1.06 -17.30 -23.64
N HIS A 53 -0.77 -17.01 -22.38
CA HIS A 53 -1.50 -15.99 -21.67
C HIS A 53 -1.37 -14.64 -22.38
N HIS A 54 -2.50 -14.02 -22.70
CA HIS A 54 -2.56 -12.68 -23.23
C HIS A 54 -3.37 -11.80 -22.28
N TYR A 55 -2.88 -10.61 -21.98
CA TYR A 55 -3.48 -9.62 -21.08
C TYR A 55 -3.90 -8.39 -21.86
N ASP A 56 -5.12 -7.90 -21.67
CA ASP A 56 -5.53 -6.60 -22.21
C ASP A 56 -4.68 -5.49 -21.61
N ILE A 57 -4.41 -5.57 -20.28
CA ILE A 57 -3.56 -4.62 -19.58
C ILE A 57 -2.68 -5.35 -18.57
N ILE A 58 -1.40 -4.98 -18.53
CA ILE A 58 -0.50 -5.32 -17.41
C ILE A 58 -0.22 -4.07 -16.59
N TYR A 59 -0.44 -4.16 -15.28
CA TYR A 59 -0.01 -3.18 -14.29
C TYR A 59 1.25 -3.66 -13.58
N ALA A 60 2.35 -2.91 -13.70
CA ALA A 60 3.62 -3.22 -13.04
C ALA A 60 3.93 -2.17 -11.98
N SER A 61 4.07 -2.59 -10.74
CA SER A 61 4.45 -1.73 -9.61
C SER A 61 5.91 -1.98 -9.21
N LYS A 62 6.68 -0.90 -9.07
CA LYS A 62 8.06 -0.91 -8.57
C LYS A 62 8.20 0.15 -7.49
N VAL A 63 8.58 -0.26 -6.28
CA VAL A 63 8.74 0.64 -5.12
C VAL A 63 10.16 1.21 -5.06
N PHE A 64 11.17 0.38 -5.26
CA PHE A 64 12.57 0.79 -5.12
C PHE A 64 13.24 0.96 -6.49
N ASN A 65 13.92 2.10 -6.68
CA ASN A 65 14.64 2.39 -7.94
C ASN A 65 15.82 1.44 -8.20
N PHE A 66 16.41 0.87 -7.14
CA PHE A 66 17.53 -0.07 -7.22
C PHE A 66 17.09 -1.54 -7.43
N SER A 67 15.80 -1.86 -7.38
CA SER A 67 15.31 -3.21 -7.69
C SER A 67 15.61 -3.57 -9.14
N HIS A 68 15.94 -4.83 -9.36
CA HIS A 68 16.15 -5.33 -10.72
C HIS A 68 14.89 -5.13 -11.56
N GLY A 69 15.09 -4.75 -12.82
CA GLY A 69 14.00 -4.65 -13.77
C GLY A 69 13.45 -6.02 -14.16
N ILE A 70 12.24 -6.01 -14.70
CA ILE A 70 11.61 -7.18 -15.33
C ILE A 70 11.69 -6.99 -16.85
N ASP A 71 12.01 -8.07 -17.55
CA ASP A 71 11.90 -8.10 -19.00
C ASP A 71 10.44 -8.33 -19.40
N PHE A 72 9.77 -7.26 -19.78
CA PHE A 72 8.36 -7.31 -20.16
C PHE A 72 8.11 -8.03 -21.48
N ARG A 73 9.13 -8.29 -22.31
CA ARG A 73 9.01 -9.04 -23.58
C ARG A 73 8.61 -10.50 -23.39
N GLN A 74 8.76 -11.02 -22.17
CA GLN A 74 8.33 -12.37 -21.84
C GLN A 74 6.80 -12.49 -21.61
N PHE A 75 6.05 -11.37 -21.61
CA PHE A 75 4.61 -11.36 -21.43
C PHE A 75 3.93 -10.92 -22.73
N SER A 76 2.73 -11.42 -22.99
CA SER A 76 1.86 -10.97 -24.08
C SER A 76 0.79 -10.03 -23.55
N TYR A 77 0.71 -8.82 -24.06
CA TYR A 77 -0.25 -7.80 -23.61
C TYR A 77 -0.49 -6.73 -24.67
N ASP A 78 -1.65 -6.07 -24.58
CA ASP A 78 -1.96 -4.91 -25.43
C ASP A 78 -1.40 -3.62 -24.82
N ARG A 79 -1.53 -3.43 -23.50
CA ARG A 79 -1.09 -2.23 -22.79
C ARG A 79 -0.30 -2.54 -21.53
N LEU A 80 0.78 -1.78 -21.30
CA LEU A 80 1.60 -1.87 -20.10
C LEU A 80 1.55 -0.54 -19.34
N GLU A 81 1.03 -0.60 -18.11
CA GLU A 81 0.99 0.51 -17.17
C GLU A 81 2.03 0.31 -16.07
N LYS A 82 2.98 1.24 -15.95
CA LYS A 82 4.02 1.22 -14.92
C LYS A 82 3.73 2.26 -13.85
N GLY A 83 3.90 1.90 -12.57
CA GLY A 83 3.70 2.80 -11.44
C GLY A 83 4.56 2.44 -10.24
N GLY A 84 4.46 3.27 -9.21
CA GLY A 84 5.26 3.17 -7.99
C GLY A 84 6.52 4.01 -8.04
N THR A 85 7.06 4.30 -6.86
CA THR A 85 8.18 5.23 -6.62
C THR A 85 9.44 4.90 -7.40
N GLY A 86 9.67 3.60 -7.69
CA GLY A 86 10.83 3.12 -8.43
C GLY A 86 10.75 3.37 -9.95
N TYR A 87 9.56 3.66 -10.49
CA TYR A 87 9.38 4.08 -11.89
C TYR A 87 9.17 5.58 -12.00
N ASP A 88 8.23 6.12 -11.22
CA ASP A 88 7.89 7.54 -11.26
C ASP A 88 7.34 7.98 -9.88
N ILE A 89 8.05 8.89 -9.23
CA ILE A 89 7.69 9.40 -7.90
C ILE A 89 6.42 10.27 -7.92
N HIS A 90 6.04 10.79 -9.09
CA HIS A 90 4.88 11.67 -9.24
C HIS A 90 3.62 10.94 -9.69
N LYS A 91 3.78 9.71 -10.22
CA LYS A 91 2.60 8.93 -10.66
C LYS A 91 1.76 8.49 -9.46
N ARG A 92 0.48 8.84 -9.50
CA ARG A 92 -0.52 8.51 -8.47
C ARG A 92 -1.61 7.65 -9.06
N LEU A 93 -2.29 6.90 -8.22
CA LEU A 93 -3.55 6.27 -8.59
C LEU A 93 -4.62 7.35 -8.80
N PRO A 94 -5.55 7.17 -9.75
CA PRO A 94 -6.79 7.96 -9.79
C PRO A 94 -7.50 7.91 -8.43
N TYR A 95 -8.14 9.02 -8.06
CA TYR A 95 -8.78 9.16 -6.75
C TYR A 95 -9.76 8.03 -6.43
N GLU A 96 -10.59 7.66 -7.40
CA GLU A 96 -11.59 6.60 -7.28
C GLU A 96 -10.99 5.21 -7.02
N ILE A 97 -9.77 4.96 -7.52
CA ILE A 97 -9.02 3.71 -7.25
C ILE A 97 -8.28 3.82 -5.91
N ASP A 98 -7.72 5.01 -5.64
CA ASP A 98 -6.89 5.22 -4.46
C ASP A 98 -7.68 5.13 -3.14
N ARG A 99 -8.99 5.40 -3.18
CA ARG A 99 -9.89 5.26 -2.01
C ARG A 99 -10.41 3.84 -1.79
N LEU A 100 -10.15 2.91 -2.71
CA LEU A 100 -10.60 1.52 -2.56
C LEU A 100 -9.73 0.76 -1.55
N GLN A 101 -10.36 -0.25 -0.96
CA GLN A 101 -9.63 -1.27 -0.21
C GLN A 101 -8.88 -2.21 -1.16
N PRO A 102 -7.69 -2.69 -0.79
CA PRO A 102 -7.00 -3.71 -1.57
C PRO A 102 -7.83 -4.98 -1.73
N LEU A 103 -7.72 -5.66 -2.85
CA LEU A 103 -8.24 -7.02 -3.03
C LEU A 103 -7.30 -7.98 -2.31
N TYR A 104 -7.57 -8.24 -1.02
CA TYR A 104 -6.68 -9.03 -0.15
C TYR A 104 -6.59 -10.51 -0.56
N GLU A 105 -7.55 -11.02 -1.31
CA GLU A 105 -7.57 -12.37 -1.86
C GLU A 105 -6.37 -12.66 -2.77
N LEU A 106 -5.78 -11.63 -3.36
CA LEU A 106 -4.53 -11.72 -4.13
C LEU A 106 -3.29 -11.95 -3.26
N PHE A 107 -3.41 -11.78 -1.95
CA PHE A 107 -2.31 -11.85 -0.99
C PHE A 107 -2.58 -12.93 0.07
N PRO A 108 -2.54 -14.24 -0.29
CA PRO A 108 -2.92 -15.33 0.61
C PRO A 108 -2.04 -15.45 1.86
N TRP A 109 -0.90 -14.77 1.89
CA TRP A 109 -0.01 -14.67 3.05
C TRP A 109 -0.41 -13.58 4.05
N VAL A 110 -1.32 -12.67 3.66
CA VAL A 110 -1.86 -11.65 4.57
C VAL A 110 -2.92 -12.29 5.46
N PRO A 111 -2.79 -12.19 6.80
CA PRO A 111 -3.82 -12.73 7.69
C PRO A 111 -5.18 -12.07 7.42
N LYS A 112 -6.25 -12.86 7.52
CA LYS A 112 -7.60 -12.39 7.18
C LYS A 112 -8.08 -11.20 8.02
N ASN A 113 -7.57 -11.07 9.24
CA ASN A 113 -7.92 -9.97 10.15
C ASN A 113 -7.00 -8.74 9.99
N HIS A 114 -6.04 -8.74 9.05
CA HIS A 114 -5.14 -7.61 8.83
C HIS A 114 -5.66 -6.69 7.73
N ALA A 115 -5.52 -5.37 7.97
CA ALA A 115 -5.67 -4.32 6.96
C ALA A 115 -4.37 -3.54 6.82
N TYR A 116 -4.17 -2.91 5.67
CA TYR A 116 -3.00 -2.09 5.36
C TYR A 116 -3.45 -0.75 4.80
N GLY A 117 -2.94 0.32 5.36
CA GLY A 117 -3.28 1.65 4.89
C GLY A 117 -2.44 2.73 5.54
N LYS A 118 -2.81 3.96 5.31
CA LYS A 118 -2.23 5.14 5.95
C LYS A 118 -3.31 6.17 6.24
N LEU A 119 -3.22 6.80 7.39
CA LEU A 119 -4.13 7.86 7.83
C LEU A 119 -3.70 9.22 7.29
N THR A 120 -2.40 9.38 7.05
CA THR A 120 -1.79 10.63 6.61
C THR A 120 -0.89 10.43 5.40
N GLU A 121 -0.69 11.48 4.62
CA GLU A 121 0.35 11.58 3.61
C GLU A 121 1.30 12.74 3.90
N GLY A 122 2.55 12.58 3.43
CA GLY A 122 3.57 13.58 3.58
C GLY A 122 4.31 13.54 4.90
N CYS A 123 5.22 14.49 5.08
CA CYS A 123 6.01 14.65 6.30
C CYS A 123 6.55 16.08 6.37
N PRO A 124 6.56 16.74 7.55
CA PRO A 124 7.14 18.07 7.70
C PRO A 124 8.67 18.08 7.69
N ASN A 125 9.29 16.92 7.97
CA ASN A 125 10.74 16.80 8.02
C ASN A 125 11.35 16.83 6.61
N LYS A 126 12.50 17.51 6.46
CA LYS A 126 13.23 17.65 5.20
C LYS A 126 14.52 16.85 5.22
N CYS A 127 14.44 15.57 5.58
CA CYS A 127 15.62 14.70 5.60
C CYS A 127 16.22 14.57 4.20
N PHE A 128 17.54 14.77 4.06
CA PHE A 128 18.20 14.89 2.75
C PHE A 128 18.13 13.60 1.90
N TRP A 129 18.01 12.44 2.54
CA TRP A 129 17.89 11.12 1.86
C TRP A 129 16.44 10.72 1.58
N CYS A 130 15.45 11.44 2.14
CA CYS A 130 14.07 11.01 2.11
C CYS A 130 13.36 11.48 0.84
N VAL A 131 12.62 10.56 0.20
CA VAL A 131 11.82 10.85 -1.00
C VAL A 131 10.46 11.47 -0.65
N VAL A 132 9.97 11.31 0.58
CA VAL A 132 8.61 11.70 1.01
C VAL A 132 8.29 13.16 0.72
N PRO A 133 9.13 14.15 1.06
CA PRO A 133 8.83 15.55 0.77
C PRO A 133 8.65 15.85 -0.72
N LYS A 134 9.38 15.13 -1.59
CA LYS A 134 9.27 15.28 -3.06
C LYS A 134 8.04 14.53 -3.60
N LYS A 135 7.70 13.39 -3.02
CA LYS A 135 6.64 12.51 -3.49
C LYS A 135 5.27 12.93 -2.94
N GLU A 136 5.17 13.20 -1.65
CA GLU A 136 3.90 13.38 -0.93
C GLU A 136 3.71 14.82 -0.41
N GLY A 137 4.79 15.57 -0.27
CA GLY A 137 4.75 16.96 0.21
C GLY A 137 4.64 17.06 1.74
N PHE A 138 3.94 18.08 2.21
CA PHE A 138 3.69 18.32 3.62
C PHE A 138 2.66 17.33 4.16
N ILE A 139 2.72 17.10 5.50
CA ILE A 139 1.76 16.25 6.21
C ILE A 139 0.33 16.76 6.02
N ARG A 140 -0.58 15.85 5.75
CA ARG A 140 -2.02 16.11 5.64
C ARG A 140 -2.85 14.86 5.94
N PRO A 141 -4.11 14.99 6.36
CA PRO A 141 -5.05 13.89 6.41
C PRO A 141 -5.19 13.18 5.06
N TYR A 142 -5.38 11.88 5.09
CA TYR A 142 -5.52 11.07 3.86
C TYR A 142 -6.72 10.12 3.93
N MET A 143 -6.73 9.13 4.83
CA MET A 143 -7.87 8.23 5.03
C MET A 143 -8.25 8.19 6.51
N ASP A 144 -9.53 8.03 6.80
CA ASP A 144 -9.99 7.72 8.16
C ASP A 144 -9.71 6.25 8.50
N ILE A 145 -9.48 5.94 9.78
CA ILE A 145 -9.24 4.56 10.23
C ILE A 145 -10.44 3.63 9.91
N GLU A 146 -11.65 4.15 9.95
CA GLU A 146 -12.87 3.42 9.60
C GLU A 146 -12.93 3.05 8.12
N GLU A 147 -12.25 3.80 7.25
CA GLU A 147 -12.10 3.45 5.83
C GLU A 147 -11.05 2.35 5.62
N ILE A 148 -10.15 2.13 6.57
CA ILE A 148 -9.07 1.12 6.49
C ILE A 148 -9.49 -0.18 7.17
N ALA A 149 -10.05 -0.10 8.39
CA ALA A 149 -10.43 -1.24 9.22
C ALA A 149 -11.84 -1.74 8.92
N ILE A 150 -12.09 -2.16 7.69
CA ILE A 150 -13.38 -2.70 7.25
C ILE A 150 -13.39 -4.23 7.23
N GLU A 151 -14.57 -4.80 7.01
CA GLU A 151 -14.77 -6.25 6.78
C GLU A 151 -14.28 -7.13 7.95
N GLY A 152 -14.39 -6.65 9.19
CA GLY A 152 -13.96 -7.39 10.39
C GLY A 152 -12.44 -7.46 10.56
N ARG A 153 -11.67 -6.63 9.86
CA ARG A 153 -10.23 -6.52 10.01
C ARG A 153 -9.89 -5.68 11.22
N THR A 154 -9.42 -6.34 12.26
CA THR A 154 -9.16 -5.73 13.59
C THR A 154 -7.69 -5.41 13.85
N HIS A 155 -6.79 -5.84 12.97
CA HIS A 155 -5.36 -5.55 13.05
C HIS A 155 -4.96 -4.69 11.85
N VAL A 156 -4.56 -3.45 12.09
CA VAL A 156 -4.21 -2.51 11.02
C VAL A 156 -2.73 -2.20 11.05
N VAL A 157 -2.08 -2.42 9.90
CA VAL A 157 -0.70 -2.02 9.66
C VAL A 157 -0.71 -0.65 9.00
N LEU A 158 -0.33 0.38 9.76
CA LEU A 158 -0.26 1.75 9.31
C LEU A 158 1.09 2.05 8.66
N MET A 159 1.04 2.54 7.44
CA MET A 159 2.21 2.88 6.62
C MET A 159 2.43 4.40 6.55
N ASP A 160 2.05 5.10 7.62
CA ASP A 160 2.22 6.55 7.75
C ASP A 160 3.70 6.91 7.89
N ASN A 161 4.13 7.98 7.23
CA ASN A 161 5.53 8.43 7.34
C ASN A 161 5.84 9.11 8.67
N ASN A 162 4.87 9.81 9.27
CA ASN A 162 5.01 10.48 10.56
C ASN A 162 3.65 10.95 11.08
N ILE A 163 2.82 10.03 11.55
CA ILE A 163 1.43 10.32 11.95
C ILE A 163 1.33 11.40 13.02
N LEU A 164 2.26 11.41 14.01
CA LEU A 164 2.22 12.38 15.12
C LEU A 164 2.32 13.84 14.65
N ALA A 165 2.88 14.07 13.47
CA ALA A 165 2.97 15.41 12.90
C ALA A 165 1.64 15.95 12.37
N ALA A 166 0.59 15.14 12.31
CA ALA A 166 -0.75 15.57 11.87
C ALA A 166 -1.58 16.23 12.98
N GLY A 167 -1.00 16.41 14.19
CA GLY A 167 -1.62 17.17 15.28
C GLY A 167 -2.98 16.61 15.71
N ASP A 168 -4.00 17.46 15.75
CA ASP A 168 -5.34 17.06 16.24
C ASP A 168 -5.97 15.95 15.41
N TYR A 169 -5.73 15.90 14.10
CA TYR A 169 -6.18 14.79 13.27
C TYR A 169 -5.59 13.44 13.73
N ALA A 170 -4.30 13.40 14.06
CA ALA A 170 -3.68 12.18 14.58
C ALA A 170 -4.30 11.74 15.91
N LYS A 171 -4.59 12.68 16.81
CA LYS A 171 -5.25 12.39 18.10
C LYS A 171 -6.66 11.84 17.89
N GLU A 172 -7.44 12.46 17.00
CA GLU A 172 -8.77 11.98 16.62
C GLU A 172 -8.71 10.55 16.11
N GLN A 173 -7.78 10.24 15.21
CA GLN A 173 -7.64 8.90 14.67
C GLN A 173 -7.19 7.88 15.72
N LEU A 174 -6.27 8.25 16.61
CA LEU A 174 -5.84 7.40 17.73
C LEU A 174 -7.01 7.11 18.68
N GLN A 175 -7.87 8.11 18.98
CA GLN A 175 -9.04 7.90 19.80
C GLN A 175 -10.04 6.95 19.11
N LYS A 176 -10.32 7.12 17.82
CA LYS A 176 -11.17 6.19 17.05
C LYS A 176 -10.61 4.75 17.08
N ILE A 177 -9.29 4.59 16.95
CA ILE A 177 -8.63 3.30 17.05
C ILE A 177 -8.90 2.63 18.40
N ILE A 178 -8.80 3.40 19.49
CA ILE A 178 -9.08 2.92 20.86
C ILE A 178 -10.56 2.53 20.98
N ASP A 179 -11.48 3.40 20.54
CA ASP A 179 -12.93 3.19 20.65
C ASP A 179 -13.39 1.97 19.84
N LEU A 180 -12.75 1.70 18.70
CA LEU A 180 -13.01 0.53 17.85
C LEU A 180 -12.28 -0.75 18.34
N GLY A 181 -11.42 -0.65 19.36
CA GLY A 181 -10.65 -1.78 19.88
C GLY A 181 -9.72 -2.41 18.85
N LEU A 182 -9.15 -1.59 17.96
CA LEU A 182 -8.23 -2.06 16.91
C LEU A 182 -6.83 -2.24 17.47
N ARG A 183 -6.14 -3.26 16.96
CA ARG A 183 -4.72 -3.44 17.17
C ARG A 183 -3.93 -2.80 16.03
N ILE A 184 -2.96 -1.95 16.36
CA ILE A 184 -2.19 -1.21 15.37
C ILE A 184 -0.73 -1.64 15.36
N ASP A 185 -0.19 -1.77 14.16
CA ASP A 185 1.25 -1.82 13.89
C ASP A 185 1.65 -0.53 13.18
N PHE A 186 2.42 0.32 13.87
CA PHE A 186 3.03 1.51 13.27
C PHE A 186 4.29 1.10 12.52
N ASN A 187 4.13 0.62 11.30
CA ASN A 187 5.18 0.01 10.50
C ASN A 187 6.31 0.98 10.10
N GLN A 188 6.01 2.28 10.01
CA GLN A 188 7.01 3.32 9.76
C GLN A 188 7.41 4.01 11.06
N ALA A 189 8.52 4.71 11.05
CA ALA A 189 9.00 5.40 12.22
C ALA A 189 8.10 6.58 12.61
N MET A 190 7.83 6.73 13.91
CA MET A 190 7.25 7.93 14.49
C MET A 190 8.38 8.85 14.99
N ASP A 191 8.22 10.16 14.82
CA ASP A 191 9.15 11.15 15.34
C ASP A 191 8.96 11.30 16.85
N ALA A 192 9.81 10.67 17.65
CA ALA A 192 9.72 10.67 19.11
C ALA A 192 9.74 12.09 19.72
N ARG A 193 10.26 13.09 19.01
CA ARG A 193 10.27 14.50 19.47
C ARG A 193 8.89 15.11 19.56
N LEU A 194 7.92 14.51 18.86
CA LEU A 194 6.51 14.95 18.83
C LEU A 194 5.65 14.27 19.90
N VAL A 195 6.20 13.33 20.65
CA VAL A 195 5.46 12.64 21.71
C VAL A 195 5.26 13.60 22.89
N THR A 196 4.02 14.08 23.03
CA THR A 196 3.54 14.82 24.21
C THR A 196 2.96 13.86 25.25
N PRO A 197 2.70 14.30 26.49
CA PRO A 197 2.01 13.47 27.49
C PRO A 197 0.67 12.93 26.98
N GLU A 198 -0.09 13.74 26.23
CA GLU A 198 -1.36 13.35 25.61
C GLU A 198 -1.17 12.24 24.56
N TYR A 199 -0.17 12.38 23.67
CA TYR A 199 0.16 11.31 22.73
C TYR A 199 0.63 10.03 23.43
N ALA A 200 1.42 10.16 24.49
CA ALA A 200 1.89 8.99 25.26
C ALA A 200 0.72 8.24 25.90
N GLU A 201 -0.30 8.96 26.39
CA GLU A 201 -1.52 8.35 26.94
C GLU A 201 -2.32 7.61 25.87
N LEU A 202 -2.54 8.23 24.69
CA LEU A 202 -3.26 7.60 23.58
C LEU A 202 -2.51 6.37 23.06
N LEU A 203 -1.21 6.49 22.80
CA LEU A 203 -0.39 5.40 22.28
C LEU A 203 -0.26 4.23 23.27
N GLY A 204 -0.38 4.49 24.56
CA GLY A 204 -0.38 3.44 25.59
C GLY A 204 -1.67 2.61 25.65
N LYS A 205 -2.72 3.03 24.93
CA LYS A 205 -4.04 2.36 24.87
C LYS A 205 -4.29 1.65 23.51
N VAL A 206 -3.40 1.82 22.54
CA VAL A 206 -3.51 1.28 21.16
C VAL A 206 -2.78 -0.05 21.00
#